data_9d496768b78fd81f726e1cf62673b5e2
#
_entry.id   9d496768b78fd81f726e1cf62673b5e2
#
_cell.length_a   1.000
_cell.length_b   1.000
_cell.length_c   1.000
_cell.angle_alpha   90.00
_cell.angle_beta   90.00
_cell.angle_gamma   90.00
#
_symmetry.space_group_name_H-M   'P 1'
#
loop_
_entity.id
_entity.type
_entity.pdbx_description
1 polymer ?
#
loop_
_entity_poly.entity_id
_entity_poly.type
_entity_poly.pdbx_seq_one_letter_code
_entity_poly.pdbx_strand_id
1 'polypeptide(L)'
;MQTKTKLLNRRRINQKLENIFLYPLSIVHAPIGYGKTTAVSQFLNQYAGTADLVWVSLAGSGGSVEYLWNHLVENIQGSDLRHTLKKMGYPYDELKRANLVDLLIDYEYKRPAVLVLDDFQVINDPGVFALIKLVVQEHIKNMHIVLITRDLSKLDAAGLYQKQLCFTLTEKSLKFTGEEIQRYFNMAGCMLSEDDVEKIYSYTEGWVSMVYVLLKGVQRGLPVGKSDTINDIIEQNLYNTLSGNCLLYTSAGGLYAGPAAGAGPVSGAAVPVQFVL
;
A
#
# COMPACT_ATOMS: atom_id res chain seq x y z
N MET A 1 -7.09 -19.72 18.05
CA MET A 1 -6.10 -19.86 16.96
C MET A 1 -6.56 -18.99 15.81
N GLN A 2 -5.96 -17.82 15.62
CA GLN A 2 -6.25 -16.99 14.45
C GLN A 2 -5.55 -17.63 13.25
N THR A 3 -6.32 -18.19 12.33
CA THR A 3 -5.83 -18.70 11.05
C THR A 3 -5.26 -17.52 10.26
N LYS A 4 -3.93 -17.48 10.10
CA LYS A 4 -3.28 -16.55 9.15
C LYS A 4 -3.96 -16.71 7.79
N THR A 5 -4.66 -15.69 7.35
CA THR A 5 -5.28 -15.67 6.02
C THR A 5 -4.17 -15.82 5.00
N LYS A 6 -4.16 -16.94 4.27
CA LYS A 6 -3.18 -17.17 3.20
C LYS A 6 -3.47 -16.17 2.07
N LEU A 7 -2.51 -15.32 1.75
CA LEU A 7 -2.61 -14.38 0.63
C LEU A 7 -2.31 -15.09 -0.70
N LEU A 8 -3.10 -14.80 -1.71
CA LEU A 8 -2.86 -15.33 -3.05
C LEU A 8 -1.60 -14.69 -3.65
N ASN A 9 -0.63 -15.53 -4.05
CA ASN A 9 0.52 -15.05 -4.82
C ASN A 9 0.09 -14.77 -6.27
N ARG A 10 0.16 -13.51 -6.66
CA ARG A 10 -0.29 -12.99 -7.96
C ARG A 10 0.90 -12.69 -8.85
N ARG A 11 1.45 -13.74 -9.52
CA ARG A 11 2.65 -13.62 -10.37
C ARG A 11 2.57 -12.46 -11.35
N ARG A 12 1.43 -12.26 -12.00
CA ARG A 12 1.17 -11.19 -12.97
C ARG A 12 1.35 -9.79 -12.36
N ILE A 13 0.95 -9.62 -11.11
CA ILE A 13 1.12 -8.35 -10.38
C ILE A 13 2.56 -8.20 -9.94
N ASN A 14 3.18 -9.24 -9.41
CA ASN A 14 4.57 -9.22 -8.98
C ASN A 14 5.51 -8.81 -10.12
N GLN A 15 5.33 -9.39 -11.32
CA GLN A 15 6.10 -9.01 -12.52
C GLN A 15 5.96 -7.52 -12.87
N LYS A 16 4.76 -6.94 -12.70
CA LYS A 16 4.57 -5.51 -12.91
C LYS A 16 5.23 -4.67 -11.80
N LEU A 17 5.19 -5.15 -10.56
CA LEU A 17 5.79 -4.45 -9.42
C LEU A 17 7.32 -4.46 -9.44
N GLU A 18 7.98 -5.34 -10.22
CA GLU A 18 9.43 -5.28 -10.48
C GLU A 18 9.86 -3.91 -11.02
N ASN A 19 8.96 -3.20 -11.71
CA ASN A 19 9.21 -1.83 -12.15
C ASN A 19 9.47 -0.84 -11.01
N ILE A 20 9.14 -1.17 -9.75
CA ILE A 20 9.50 -0.33 -8.59
C ILE A 20 11.00 -0.05 -8.56
N PHE A 21 11.82 -1.03 -8.92
CA PHE A 21 13.28 -0.89 -8.92
C PHE A 21 13.86 -0.30 -10.21
N LEU A 22 13.02 -0.04 -11.22
CA LEU A 22 13.45 0.55 -12.49
C LEU A 22 13.12 2.05 -12.61
N TYR A 23 12.15 2.52 -11.83
CA TYR A 23 11.69 3.91 -11.87
C TYR A 23 11.93 4.61 -10.53
N PRO A 24 12.26 5.91 -10.54
CA PRO A 24 12.37 6.69 -9.30
C PRO A 24 11.03 6.82 -8.57
N LEU A 25 9.90 6.78 -9.32
CA LEU A 25 8.56 6.82 -8.77
C LEU A 25 7.69 5.69 -9.31
N SER A 26 6.99 5.00 -8.42
CA SER A 26 5.93 4.06 -8.77
C SER A 26 4.62 4.50 -8.12
N ILE A 27 3.55 4.56 -8.92
CA ILE A 27 2.22 4.97 -8.45
C ILE A 27 1.28 3.77 -8.54
N VAL A 28 0.74 3.33 -7.42
CA VAL A 28 -0.28 2.28 -7.36
C VAL A 28 -1.62 2.92 -7.07
N HIS A 29 -2.42 3.08 -8.11
CA HIS A 29 -3.69 3.81 -8.08
C HIS A 29 -4.89 2.91 -8.37
N ALA A 30 -5.81 2.85 -7.44
CA ALA A 30 -7.13 2.23 -7.60
C ALA A 30 -8.07 2.68 -6.48
N PRO A 31 -9.39 2.55 -6.64
CA PRO A 31 -10.36 2.74 -5.57
C PRO A 31 -10.10 1.82 -4.36
N ILE A 32 -10.92 1.98 -3.32
CA ILE A 32 -10.89 1.11 -2.14
C ILE A 32 -11.18 -0.35 -2.54
N GLY A 33 -10.56 -1.30 -1.83
CA GLY A 33 -10.87 -2.73 -1.99
C GLY A 33 -10.21 -3.44 -3.17
N TYR A 34 -9.31 -2.78 -3.91
CA TYR A 34 -8.56 -3.42 -5.01
C TYR A 34 -7.26 -4.10 -4.56
N GLY A 35 -6.96 -4.13 -3.26
CA GLY A 35 -5.79 -4.82 -2.72
C GLY A 35 -4.45 -4.15 -3.02
N LYS A 36 -4.41 -2.81 -3.20
CA LYS A 36 -3.18 -2.03 -3.47
C LYS A 36 -2.08 -2.30 -2.44
N THR A 37 -2.38 -1.99 -1.19
CA THR A 37 -1.47 -2.16 -0.04
C THR A 37 -0.99 -3.59 0.08
N THR A 38 -1.92 -4.56 -0.02
CA THR A 38 -1.62 -6.00 0.04
C THR A 38 -0.66 -6.42 -1.07
N ALA A 39 -0.91 -5.98 -2.32
CA ALA A 39 -0.07 -6.34 -3.46
C ALA A 39 1.36 -5.80 -3.31
N VAL A 40 1.52 -4.52 -2.96
CA VAL A 40 2.83 -3.89 -2.77
C VAL A 40 3.57 -4.52 -1.59
N SER A 41 2.89 -4.71 -0.46
CA SER A 41 3.49 -5.30 0.74
C SER A 41 3.93 -6.75 0.49
N GLN A 42 3.09 -7.58 -0.13
CA GLN A 42 3.43 -8.97 -0.46
C GLN A 42 4.63 -9.04 -1.41
N PHE A 43 4.71 -8.13 -2.37
CA PHE A 43 5.84 -8.05 -3.30
C PHE A 43 7.11 -7.61 -2.57
N LEU A 44 7.10 -6.49 -1.85
CA LEU A 44 8.28 -5.95 -1.19
C LEU A 44 8.81 -6.84 -0.06
N ASN A 45 7.94 -7.61 0.60
CA ASN A 45 8.38 -8.59 1.61
C ASN A 45 9.34 -9.66 1.05
N GLN A 46 9.36 -9.89 -0.26
CA GLN A 46 10.32 -10.81 -0.90
C GLN A 46 11.75 -10.21 -0.92
N TYR A 47 11.86 -8.89 -0.77
CA TYR A 47 13.13 -8.16 -0.75
C TYR A 47 13.58 -7.78 0.67
N ALA A 48 12.90 -8.29 1.70
CA ALA A 48 13.31 -8.09 3.09
C ALA A 48 14.75 -8.59 3.28
N GLY A 49 15.65 -7.69 3.72
CA GLY A 49 17.08 -7.97 3.87
C GLY A 49 17.96 -7.69 2.65
N THR A 50 17.40 -7.52 1.45
CA THR A 50 18.13 -7.13 0.23
C THR A 50 17.87 -5.70 -0.22
N ALA A 51 16.80 -5.08 0.28
CA ALA A 51 16.48 -3.67 0.10
C ALA A 51 16.19 -3.01 1.46
N ASP A 52 16.43 -1.71 1.55
CA ASP A 52 16.06 -0.88 2.69
C ASP A 52 14.63 -0.38 2.48
N LEU A 53 13.70 -0.95 3.23
CA LEU A 53 12.28 -0.65 3.10
C LEU A 53 11.82 0.30 4.19
N VAL A 54 11.30 1.47 3.80
CA VAL A 54 10.64 2.43 4.68
C VAL A 54 9.18 2.52 4.29
N TRP A 55 8.28 2.11 5.18
CA TRP A 55 6.84 2.15 4.96
C TRP A 55 6.18 3.14 5.91
N VAL A 56 5.51 4.14 5.35
CA VAL A 56 4.74 5.11 6.11
C VAL A 56 3.26 4.98 5.71
N SER A 57 2.42 4.54 6.64
CA SER A 57 0.97 4.57 6.48
C SER A 57 0.46 5.93 6.91
N LEU A 58 -0.23 6.61 6.01
CA LEU A 58 -0.80 7.95 6.25
C LEU A 58 -2.26 7.89 6.70
N ALA A 59 -2.83 6.69 6.80
CA ALA A 59 -4.18 6.50 7.35
C ALA A 59 -4.24 7.06 8.78
N GLY A 60 -5.24 7.91 9.04
CA GLY A 60 -5.41 8.51 10.36
C GLY A 60 -4.45 9.67 10.71
N SER A 61 -3.49 10.00 9.83
CA SER A 61 -2.55 11.12 10.04
C SER A 61 -3.22 12.52 9.98
N GLY A 62 -4.44 12.59 9.47
CA GLY A 62 -5.11 13.86 9.16
C GLY A 62 -4.40 14.69 8.07
N GLY A 63 -3.44 14.10 7.36
CA GLY A 63 -2.62 14.78 6.35
C GLY A 63 -1.47 15.60 6.94
N SER A 64 -1.13 15.37 8.21
CA SER A 64 -0.04 16.10 8.88
C SER A 64 1.31 15.77 8.25
N VAL A 65 2.01 16.82 7.88
CA VAL A 65 3.37 16.77 7.30
C VAL A 65 4.39 16.37 8.37
N GLU A 66 4.20 16.81 9.60
CA GLU A 66 5.03 16.43 10.75
C GLU A 66 4.90 14.93 11.04
N TYR A 67 3.68 14.40 10.96
CA TYR A 67 3.46 12.96 11.09
C TYR A 67 4.23 12.18 10.01
N LEU A 68 4.07 12.59 8.74
CA LEU A 68 4.79 11.99 7.62
C LEU A 68 6.30 12.02 7.85
N TRP A 69 6.85 13.18 8.17
CA TRP A 69 8.29 13.39 8.35
C TRP A 69 8.86 12.55 9.50
N ASN A 70 8.21 12.62 10.66
CA ASN A 70 8.68 11.90 11.85
C ASN A 70 8.68 10.39 11.61
N HIS A 71 7.58 9.83 11.04
CA HIS A 71 7.51 8.40 10.75
C HIS A 71 8.51 7.97 9.66
N LEU A 72 8.73 8.81 8.65
CA LEU A 72 9.76 8.56 7.63
C LEU A 72 11.13 8.47 8.31
N VAL A 73 11.53 9.49 9.07
CA VAL A 73 12.85 9.57 9.68
C VAL A 73 13.08 8.45 10.71
N GLU A 74 12.07 8.11 11.50
CA GLU A 74 12.17 7.04 12.51
C GLU A 74 12.38 5.65 11.87
N ASN A 75 11.84 5.41 10.69
CA ASN A 75 11.91 4.12 10.00
C ASN A 75 13.12 4.00 9.05
N ILE A 76 13.88 5.06 8.80
CA ILE A 76 15.09 4.98 7.97
C ILE A 76 16.13 4.09 8.64
N GLN A 77 16.68 3.15 7.86
CA GLN A 77 17.75 2.27 8.29
C GLN A 77 19.09 2.94 7.96
N GLY A 78 19.82 3.34 8.95
CA GLY A 78 21.09 4.05 8.79
C GLY A 78 21.19 5.16 9.82
N SER A 79 22.11 5.00 10.80
CA SER A 79 22.23 5.90 11.93
C SER A 79 22.51 7.34 11.49
N ASP A 80 23.42 7.50 10.54
CA ASP A 80 23.95 8.81 10.13
C ASP A 80 22.93 9.61 9.34
N LEU A 81 22.29 8.98 8.33
CA LEU A 81 21.22 9.63 7.55
C LEU A 81 20.04 9.99 8.47
N ARG A 82 19.60 9.05 9.32
CA ARG A 82 18.51 9.29 10.27
C ARG A 82 18.85 10.48 11.20
N HIS A 83 20.05 10.52 11.77
CA HIS A 83 20.47 11.59 12.66
C HIS A 83 20.46 12.94 11.95
N THR A 84 21.01 13.00 10.74
CA THR A 84 21.05 14.22 9.92
C THR A 84 19.66 14.70 9.56
N LEU A 85 18.76 13.83 9.10
CA LEU A 85 17.38 14.17 8.77
C LEU A 85 16.58 14.61 10.00
N LYS A 86 16.79 13.96 11.15
CA LYS A 86 16.16 14.36 12.41
C LYS A 86 16.57 15.77 12.84
N LYS A 87 17.86 16.11 12.69
CA LYS A 87 18.39 17.44 13.00
C LYS A 87 17.89 18.49 12.02
N MET A 88 17.76 18.14 10.73
CA MET A 88 17.26 19.06 9.67
C MET A 88 15.80 19.43 9.89
N GLY A 89 14.98 18.50 10.35
CA GLY A 89 13.52 18.64 10.41
C GLY A 89 12.88 18.67 9.03
N TYR A 90 11.55 18.86 8.97
CA TYR A 90 10.84 18.92 7.69
C TYR A 90 11.24 20.16 6.89
N PRO A 91 11.52 20.03 5.59
CA PRO A 91 12.00 21.13 4.74
C PRO A 91 10.84 21.99 4.22
N TYR A 92 10.38 22.95 5.03
CA TYR A 92 9.23 23.81 4.71
C TYR A 92 9.46 24.77 3.54
N ASP A 93 10.69 25.19 3.32
CA ASP A 93 11.03 26.16 2.26
C ASP A 93 11.85 25.50 1.12
N GLU A 94 11.99 26.26 0.02
CA GLU A 94 12.69 25.75 -1.18
C GLU A 94 14.16 25.46 -0.92
N LEU A 95 14.84 26.30 -0.15
CA LEU A 95 16.26 26.11 0.17
C LEU A 95 16.49 24.83 0.98
N LYS A 96 15.64 24.59 1.99
CA LYS A 96 15.72 23.36 2.77
C LYS A 96 15.37 22.12 1.95
N ARG A 97 14.42 22.22 1.00
CA ARG A 97 14.13 21.14 0.07
C ARG A 97 15.33 20.83 -0.84
N ALA A 98 15.98 21.86 -1.37
CA ALA A 98 17.19 21.68 -2.17
C ALA A 98 18.30 21.03 -1.35
N ASN A 99 18.59 21.53 -0.14
CA ASN A 99 19.60 20.96 0.75
C ASN A 99 19.30 19.48 1.11
N LEU A 100 18.02 19.13 1.28
CA LEU A 100 17.63 17.73 1.49
C LEU A 100 17.92 16.87 0.26
N VAL A 101 17.61 17.36 -0.92
CA VAL A 101 17.86 16.63 -2.18
C VAL A 101 19.36 16.42 -2.37
N ASP A 102 20.19 17.46 -2.16
CA ASP A 102 21.65 17.36 -2.22
C ASP A 102 22.17 16.28 -1.22
N LEU A 103 21.68 16.30 0.01
CA LEU A 103 22.02 15.28 1.00
C LEU A 103 21.65 13.87 0.53
N LEU A 104 20.49 13.68 -0.11
CA LEU A 104 20.05 12.38 -0.61
C LEU A 104 20.85 11.93 -1.84
N ILE A 105 21.32 12.87 -2.69
CA ILE A 105 22.20 12.59 -3.82
C ILE A 105 23.59 12.13 -3.33
N ASP A 106 24.14 12.83 -2.33
CA ASP A 106 25.46 12.55 -1.78
C ASP A 106 25.48 11.27 -0.91
N TYR A 107 24.30 10.79 -0.48
CA TYR A 107 24.22 9.60 0.35
C TYR A 107 24.48 8.32 -0.46
N GLU A 108 25.43 7.51 -0.01
CA GLU A 108 25.78 6.25 -0.66
C GLU A 108 24.82 5.12 -0.25
N TYR A 109 23.85 4.81 -1.14
CA TYR A 109 22.93 3.69 -0.94
C TYR A 109 23.61 2.36 -1.27
N LYS A 110 23.95 1.58 -0.23
CA LYS A 110 24.60 0.25 -0.37
C LYS A 110 23.68 -0.79 -1.01
N ARG A 111 22.38 -0.58 -0.94
CA ARG A 111 21.33 -1.44 -1.52
C ARG A 111 20.12 -0.56 -1.89
N PRO A 112 19.19 -1.07 -2.72
CA PRO A 112 18.01 -0.31 -3.06
C PRO A 112 17.24 0.16 -1.83
N ALA A 113 16.93 1.45 -1.76
CA ALA A 113 16.08 2.06 -0.75
C ALA A 113 14.69 2.30 -1.35
N VAL A 114 13.65 1.77 -0.74
CA VAL A 114 12.27 1.92 -1.20
C VAL A 114 11.45 2.61 -0.12
N LEU A 115 10.98 3.82 -0.42
CA LEU A 115 10.05 4.57 0.42
C LEU A 115 8.62 4.34 -0.05
N VAL A 116 7.78 3.71 0.76
CA VAL A 116 6.36 3.52 0.48
C VAL A 116 5.54 4.50 1.30
N LEU A 117 4.73 5.31 0.62
CA LEU A 117 3.73 6.20 1.22
C LEU A 117 2.34 5.64 0.92
N ASP A 118 1.73 5.00 1.92
CA ASP A 118 0.42 4.38 1.80
C ASP A 118 -0.70 5.33 2.24
N ASP A 119 -1.85 5.25 1.57
CA ASP A 119 -2.96 6.19 1.69
C ASP A 119 -2.56 7.66 1.38
N PHE A 120 -1.71 7.85 0.38
CA PHE A 120 -1.13 9.15 0.02
C PHE A 120 -2.16 10.23 -0.35
N GLN A 121 -3.39 9.88 -0.71
CA GLN A 121 -4.48 10.82 -1.01
C GLN A 121 -4.83 11.76 0.15
N VAL A 122 -4.45 11.43 1.39
CA VAL A 122 -4.75 12.28 2.56
C VAL A 122 -3.83 13.50 2.63
N ILE A 123 -2.69 13.48 1.96
CA ILE A 123 -1.76 14.61 1.89
C ILE A 123 -2.33 15.70 0.99
N ASN A 124 -2.30 16.93 1.50
CA ASN A 124 -2.76 18.14 0.78
C ASN A 124 -1.68 19.23 0.70
N ASP A 125 -0.54 19.02 1.33
CA ASP A 125 0.53 20.01 1.42
C ASP A 125 1.30 20.14 0.10
N PRO A 126 1.32 21.34 -0.56
CA PRO A 126 2.04 21.53 -1.83
C PRO A 126 3.55 21.31 -1.71
N GLY A 127 4.13 21.53 -0.52
CA GLY A 127 5.55 21.32 -0.28
C GLY A 127 5.94 19.86 -0.34
N VAL A 128 5.07 18.93 0.09
CA VAL A 128 5.28 17.49 -0.06
C VAL A 128 5.29 17.09 -1.53
N PHE A 129 4.35 17.59 -2.33
CA PHE A 129 4.32 17.31 -3.78
C PHE A 129 5.54 17.89 -4.49
N ALA A 130 5.95 19.11 -4.12
CA ALA A 130 7.15 19.74 -4.67
C ALA A 130 8.41 18.95 -4.32
N LEU A 131 8.54 18.49 -3.07
CA LEU A 131 9.66 17.67 -2.62
C LEU A 131 9.74 16.34 -3.36
N ILE A 132 8.63 15.61 -3.47
CA ILE A 132 8.59 14.35 -4.23
C ILE A 132 9.00 14.60 -5.68
N LYS A 133 8.49 15.67 -6.32
CA LYS A 133 8.84 16.02 -7.69
C LYS A 133 10.34 16.29 -7.85
N LEU A 134 10.95 17.04 -6.95
CA LEU A 134 12.39 17.30 -6.95
C LEU A 134 13.19 16.00 -6.83
N VAL A 135 12.93 15.20 -5.82
CA VAL A 135 13.63 13.91 -5.60
C VAL A 135 13.51 12.98 -6.81
N VAL A 136 12.32 12.91 -7.42
CA VAL A 136 12.07 12.07 -8.60
C VAL A 136 12.83 12.58 -9.83
N GLN A 137 12.92 13.92 -10.00
CA GLN A 137 13.63 14.53 -11.14
C GLN A 137 15.14 14.31 -11.10
N GLU A 138 15.74 14.27 -9.93
CA GLU A 138 17.17 14.01 -9.75
C GLU A 138 17.57 12.55 -10.01
N HIS A 139 16.59 11.65 -10.13
CA HIS A 139 16.83 10.25 -10.46
C HIS A 139 17.92 9.60 -9.58
N ILE A 140 17.81 9.79 -8.25
CA ILE A 140 18.81 9.35 -7.29
C ILE A 140 19.00 7.83 -7.39
N LYS A 141 20.23 7.42 -7.65
CA LYS A 141 20.57 6.00 -7.83
C LYS A 141 20.19 5.17 -6.60
N ASN A 142 19.56 4.03 -6.82
CA ASN A 142 19.09 3.12 -5.77
C ASN A 142 18.04 3.71 -4.81
N MET A 143 17.40 4.82 -5.15
CA MET A 143 16.29 5.38 -4.37
C MET A 143 14.98 5.32 -5.17
N HIS A 144 13.95 4.70 -4.59
CA HIS A 144 12.66 4.48 -5.23
C HIS A 144 11.54 4.91 -4.31
N ILE A 145 10.56 5.64 -4.84
CA ILE A 145 9.37 6.06 -4.11
C ILE A 145 8.16 5.29 -4.64
N VAL A 146 7.33 4.77 -3.76
CA VAL A 146 6.07 4.11 -4.09
C VAL A 146 4.93 4.87 -3.43
N LEU A 147 4.04 5.43 -4.24
CA LEU A 147 2.81 6.07 -3.76
C LEU A 147 1.63 5.12 -3.94
N ILE A 148 0.97 4.77 -2.85
CA ILE A 148 -0.28 4.02 -2.88
C ILE A 148 -1.40 5.02 -2.63
N THR A 149 -2.29 5.20 -3.61
CA THR A 149 -3.30 6.26 -3.55
C THR A 149 -4.63 5.86 -4.18
N ARG A 150 -5.68 6.56 -3.83
CA ARG A 150 -7.02 6.47 -4.46
C ARG A 150 -7.31 7.65 -5.38
N ASP A 151 -6.47 8.69 -5.32
CA ASP A 151 -6.65 9.92 -6.08
C ASP A 151 -5.32 10.39 -6.66
N LEU A 152 -5.33 10.73 -7.95
CA LEU A 152 -4.19 11.24 -8.70
C LEU A 152 -4.32 12.75 -9.00
N SER A 153 -5.43 13.39 -8.65
CA SER A 153 -5.74 14.76 -9.06
C SER A 153 -4.68 15.79 -8.63
N LYS A 154 -3.93 15.49 -7.57
CA LYS A 154 -2.91 16.38 -7.00
C LYS A 154 -1.48 16.07 -7.51
N LEU A 155 -1.31 14.98 -8.25
CA LEU A 155 -0.02 14.56 -8.78
C LEU A 155 0.05 14.90 -10.27
N ASP A 156 1.13 15.51 -10.71
CA ASP A 156 1.46 15.67 -12.13
C ASP A 156 1.94 14.33 -12.72
N ALA A 157 1.09 13.29 -12.56
CA ALA A 157 1.44 11.93 -13.00
C ALA A 157 1.67 11.87 -14.51
N ALA A 158 0.91 12.64 -15.30
CA ALA A 158 1.03 12.67 -16.74
C ALA A 158 2.38 13.27 -17.19
N GLY A 159 2.79 14.39 -16.59
CA GLY A 159 4.08 15.02 -16.89
C GLY A 159 5.27 14.15 -16.47
N LEU A 160 5.17 13.46 -15.34
CA LEU A 160 6.20 12.51 -14.90
C LEU A 160 6.26 11.27 -15.81
N TYR A 161 5.11 10.77 -16.26
CA TYR A 161 5.06 9.65 -17.19
C TYR A 161 5.68 9.99 -18.55
N GLN A 162 5.37 11.16 -19.12
CA GLN A 162 5.98 11.63 -20.37
C GLN A 162 7.50 11.74 -20.29
N LYS A 163 8.03 12.07 -19.11
CA LYS A 163 9.48 12.13 -18.85
C LYS A 163 10.09 10.77 -18.50
N GLN A 164 9.32 9.69 -18.55
CA GLN A 164 9.75 8.34 -18.14
C GLN A 164 10.26 8.26 -16.68
N LEU A 165 9.76 9.13 -15.81
CA LEU A 165 10.15 9.18 -14.39
C LEU A 165 9.23 8.38 -13.50
N CYS A 166 8.08 7.92 -14.00
CA CYS A 166 7.17 7.12 -13.17
C CYS A 166 6.58 5.92 -13.91
N PHE A 167 6.35 4.88 -13.14
CA PHE A 167 5.54 3.72 -13.49
C PHE A 167 4.19 3.81 -12.78
N THR A 168 3.11 3.40 -13.44
CA THR A 168 1.77 3.42 -12.85
C THR A 168 1.11 2.05 -12.94
N LEU A 169 0.69 1.51 -11.81
CA LEU A 169 -0.15 0.33 -11.69
C LEU A 169 -1.59 0.76 -11.36
N THR A 170 -2.53 0.48 -12.25
CA THR A 170 -3.92 0.92 -12.12
C THR A 170 -4.85 -0.21 -11.66
N GLU A 171 -6.10 0.15 -11.35
CA GLU A 171 -7.16 -0.80 -10.99
C GLU A 171 -7.32 -1.94 -12.00
N LYS A 172 -7.21 -1.65 -13.32
CA LYS A 172 -7.31 -2.66 -14.39
C LYS A 172 -6.31 -3.81 -14.19
N SER A 173 -5.12 -3.46 -13.71
CA SER A 173 -4.10 -4.46 -13.37
C SER A 173 -4.41 -5.19 -12.08
N LEU A 174 -5.01 -4.51 -11.10
CA LEU A 174 -5.26 -5.05 -9.76
C LEU A 174 -6.51 -5.95 -9.68
N LYS A 175 -7.46 -5.85 -10.64
CA LYS A 175 -8.60 -6.77 -10.73
C LYS A 175 -8.13 -8.23 -10.73
N PHE A 176 -8.87 -9.11 -10.06
CA PHE A 176 -8.66 -10.55 -10.20
C PHE A 176 -9.09 -11.01 -11.59
N THR A 177 -8.32 -11.92 -12.18
CA THR A 177 -8.77 -12.70 -13.34
C THR A 177 -9.60 -13.89 -12.89
N GLY A 178 -10.34 -14.55 -13.81
CA GLY A 178 -11.06 -15.79 -13.52
C GLY A 178 -10.14 -16.87 -12.93
N GLU A 179 -8.93 -17.02 -13.50
CA GLU A 179 -7.92 -17.94 -12.97
C GLU A 179 -7.47 -17.57 -11.54
N GLU A 180 -7.27 -16.28 -11.25
CA GLU A 180 -6.92 -15.82 -9.91
C GLU A 180 -8.08 -16.06 -8.91
N ILE A 181 -9.35 -15.88 -9.33
CA ILE A 181 -10.53 -16.22 -8.54
C ILE A 181 -10.55 -17.71 -8.21
N GLN A 182 -10.41 -18.57 -9.21
CA GLN A 182 -10.41 -20.01 -8.99
C GLN A 182 -9.31 -20.45 -8.03
N ARG A 183 -8.09 -19.93 -8.23
CA ARG A 183 -6.95 -20.22 -7.32
C ARG A 183 -7.20 -19.71 -5.91
N TYR A 184 -7.84 -18.54 -5.76
CA TYR A 184 -8.13 -17.95 -4.46
C TYR A 184 -9.15 -18.79 -3.67
N PHE A 185 -10.22 -19.26 -4.32
CA PHE A 185 -11.21 -20.16 -3.72
C PHE A 185 -10.61 -21.53 -3.40
N ASN A 186 -9.83 -22.10 -4.30
CA ASN A 186 -9.15 -23.39 -4.06
C ASN A 186 -8.21 -23.31 -2.83
N MET A 187 -7.48 -22.21 -2.66
CA MET A 187 -6.64 -21.99 -1.46
C MET A 187 -7.45 -21.95 -0.16
N ALA A 188 -8.70 -21.58 -0.24
CA ALA A 188 -9.62 -21.52 0.89
C ALA A 188 -10.42 -22.83 1.10
N GLY A 189 -10.11 -23.87 0.30
CA GLY A 189 -10.81 -25.15 0.35
C GLY A 189 -12.16 -25.18 -0.36
N CYS A 190 -12.49 -24.18 -1.16
CA CYS A 190 -13.73 -24.08 -1.92
C CYS A 190 -13.45 -24.40 -3.40
N MET A 191 -13.93 -25.56 -3.88
CA MET A 191 -13.80 -25.95 -5.28
C MET A 191 -14.93 -25.30 -6.08
N LEU A 192 -14.57 -24.57 -7.14
CA LEU A 192 -15.53 -23.92 -8.06
C LEU A 192 -15.54 -24.67 -9.39
N SER A 193 -16.71 -24.78 -10.03
CA SER A 193 -16.83 -25.11 -11.45
C SER A 193 -16.43 -23.91 -12.31
N GLU A 194 -16.18 -24.12 -13.60
CA GLU A 194 -15.93 -23.03 -14.55
C GLU A 194 -17.09 -22.03 -14.61
N ASP A 195 -18.32 -22.54 -14.61
CA ASP A 195 -19.55 -21.75 -14.59
C ASP A 195 -19.65 -20.88 -13.30
N ASP A 196 -19.25 -21.39 -12.14
CA ASP A 196 -19.20 -20.63 -10.91
C ASP A 196 -18.16 -19.50 -10.99
N VAL A 197 -17.00 -19.76 -11.57
CA VAL A 197 -15.96 -18.73 -11.78
C VAL A 197 -16.45 -17.62 -12.69
N GLU A 198 -17.11 -17.97 -13.82
CA GLU A 198 -17.69 -17.00 -14.73
C GLU A 198 -18.76 -16.16 -14.05
N LYS A 199 -19.66 -16.76 -13.27
CA LYS A 199 -20.65 -16.07 -12.47
C LYS A 199 -20.03 -15.12 -11.47
N ILE A 200 -19.06 -15.57 -10.67
CA ILE A 200 -18.36 -14.71 -9.71
C ILE A 200 -17.70 -13.54 -10.46
N TYR A 201 -17.03 -13.81 -11.57
CA TYR A 201 -16.38 -12.76 -12.35
C TYR A 201 -17.38 -11.74 -12.91
N SER A 202 -18.52 -12.20 -13.45
CA SER A 202 -19.55 -11.31 -14.00
C SER A 202 -20.15 -10.36 -12.94
N TYR A 203 -20.29 -10.82 -11.70
CA TYR A 203 -20.80 -9.99 -10.60
C TYR A 203 -19.76 -9.06 -9.99
N THR A 204 -18.49 -9.52 -9.93
CA THR A 204 -17.44 -8.77 -9.22
C THR A 204 -16.58 -7.95 -10.14
N GLU A 205 -16.58 -8.25 -11.45
CA GLU A 205 -15.60 -7.77 -12.42
C GLU A 205 -14.14 -7.89 -11.91
N GLY A 206 -13.88 -8.86 -11.03
CA GLY A 206 -12.61 -9.08 -10.39
C GLY A 206 -12.27 -8.08 -9.26
N TRP A 207 -13.24 -7.32 -8.76
CA TRP A 207 -13.02 -6.44 -7.59
C TRP A 207 -12.69 -7.28 -6.35
N VAL A 208 -11.45 -7.15 -5.86
CA VAL A 208 -10.85 -8.04 -4.87
C VAL A 208 -11.67 -8.15 -3.58
N SER A 209 -12.17 -7.03 -3.06
CA SER A 209 -13.00 -7.04 -1.85
C SER A 209 -14.31 -7.77 -2.04
N MET A 210 -14.94 -7.63 -3.22
CA MET A 210 -16.19 -8.34 -3.54
C MET A 210 -15.94 -9.85 -3.67
N VAL A 211 -14.87 -10.25 -4.36
CA VAL A 211 -14.46 -11.65 -4.46
C VAL A 211 -14.21 -12.26 -3.07
N TYR A 212 -13.59 -11.50 -2.15
CA TYR A 212 -13.41 -11.93 -0.76
C TYR A 212 -14.74 -12.12 -0.01
N VAL A 213 -15.68 -11.18 -0.17
CA VAL A 213 -17.02 -11.29 0.44
C VAL A 213 -17.75 -12.53 -0.05
N LEU A 214 -17.71 -12.80 -1.37
CA LEU A 214 -18.32 -14.01 -1.94
C LEU A 214 -17.63 -15.28 -1.43
N LEU A 215 -16.30 -15.31 -1.33
CA LEU A 215 -15.59 -16.42 -0.72
C LEU A 215 -16.09 -16.70 0.71
N LYS A 216 -16.28 -15.66 1.53
CA LYS A 216 -16.80 -15.81 2.89
C LYS A 216 -18.23 -16.35 2.90
N GLY A 217 -19.06 -15.95 1.94
CA GLY A 217 -20.39 -16.53 1.75
C GLY A 217 -20.34 -18.02 1.44
N VAL A 218 -19.52 -18.42 0.47
CA VAL A 218 -19.36 -19.84 0.08
C VAL A 218 -18.82 -20.69 1.23
N GLN A 219 -17.86 -20.17 2.01
CA GLN A 219 -17.35 -20.84 3.20
C GLN A 219 -18.43 -21.08 4.27
N ARG A 220 -19.51 -20.29 4.28
CA ARG A 220 -20.68 -20.47 5.16
C ARG A 220 -21.77 -21.34 4.53
N GLY A 221 -21.50 -21.96 3.38
CA GLY A 221 -22.44 -22.86 2.70
C GLY A 221 -23.46 -22.16 1.79
N LEU A 222 -23.26 -20.88 1.49
CA LEU A 222 -24.13 -20.18 0.54
C LEU A 222 -23.79 -20.60 -0.89
N PRO A 223 -24.82 -20.91 -1.74
CA PRO A 223 -24.57 -21.37 -3.09
C PRO A 223 -24.04 -20.22 -3.97
N VAL A 224 -23.07 -20.52 -4.81
CA VAL A 224 -22.66 -19.63 -5.89
C VAL A 224 -23.78 -19.60 -6.95
N GLY A 225 -24.28 -18.42 -7.30
CA GLY A 225 -25.10 -18.26 -8.51
C GLY A 225 -26.62 -18.12 -8.34
N LYS A 226 -27.16 -17.98 -7.14
CA LYS A 226 -28.50 -17.42 -6.97
C LYS A 226 -28.37 -15.90 -6.80
N SER A 227 -28.91 -15.12 -7.72
CA SER A 227 -28.82 -13.65 -7.73
C SER A 227 -29.29 -13.02 -6.41
N ASP A 228 -30.37 -13.55 -5.85
CA ASP A 228 -30.93 -13.08 -4.57
C ASP A 228 -29.95 -13.32 -3.41
N THR A 229 -29.28 -14.48 -3.39
CA THR A 229 -28.28 -14.82 -2.36
C THR A 229 -27.02 -13.96 -2.45
N ILE A 230 -26.62 -13.57 -3.67
CA ILE A 230 -25.47 -12.68 -3.87
C ILE A 230 -25.82 -11.26 -3.42
N ASN A 231 -27.00 -10.77 -3.74
CA ASN A 231 -27.47 -9.48 -3.27
C ASN A 231 -27.58 -9.46 -1.73
N ASP A 232 -28.14 -10.51 -1.12
CA ASP A 232 -28.20 -10.66 0.34
C ASP A 232 -26.80 -10.72 0.98
N ILE A 233 -25.86 -11.42 0.36
CA ILE A 233 -24.45 -11.45 0.82
C ILE A 233 -23.82 -10.08 0.70
N ILE A 234 -24.06 -9.37 -0.40
CA ILE A 234 -23.57 -8.02 -0.65
C ILE A 234 -24.16 -7.06 0.39
N GLU A 235 -25.47 -7.07 0.58
CA GLU A 235 -26.13 -6.20 1.55
C GLU A 235 -25.70 -6.48 2.97
N GLN A 236 -25.68 -7.74 3.41
CA GLN A 236 -25.34 -8.10 4.79
C GLN A 236 -23.84 -8.00 5.12
N ASN A 237 -22.96 -8.32 4.16
CA ASN A 237 -21.52 -8.34 4.42
C ASN A 237 -20.78 -7.10 3.90
N LEU A 238 -21.25 -6.43 2.86
CA LEU A 238 -20.65 -5.18 2.40
C LEU A 238 -20.91 -4.06 3.41
N TYR A 239 -22.13 -3.96 3.92
CA TYR A 239 -22.45 -3.04 5.02
C TYR A 239 -21.63 -3.33 6.28
N ASN A 240 -21.46 -4.59 6.66
CA ASN A 240 -20.70 -4.96 7.85
C ASN A 240 -19.17 -4.88 7.63
N THR A 241 -18.68 -5.14 6.43
CA THR A 241 -17.24 -5.14 6.13
C THR A 241 -16.75 -3.75 5.72
N LEU A 242 -17.52 -2.99 4.96
CA LEU A 242 -17.17 -1.60 4.59
C LEU A 242 -17.49 -0.62 5.71
N SER A 243 -18.60 -0.78 6.44
CA SER A 243 -18.91 0.05 7.61
C SER A 243 -18.01 -0.29 8.78
N GLY A 244 -17.70 -1.54 9.03
CA GLY A 244 -16.76 -1.97 10.07
C GLY A 244 -15.33 -1.50 9.78
N ASN A 245 -14.85 -1.64 8.58
CA ASN A 245 -13.50 -1.19 8.20
C ASN A 245 -13.42 0.32 7.93
N CYS A 246 -14.44 0.96 7.36
CA CYS A 246 -14.51 2.43 7.28
C CYS A 246 -14.73 3.08 8.65
N LEU A 247 -15.52 2.49 9.55
CA LEU A 247 -15.72 2.99 10.91
C LEU A 247 -14.52 2.71 11.82
N LEU A 248 -13.77 1.64 11.62
CA LEU A 248 -12.50 1.42 12.33
C LEU A 248 -11.45 2.45 11.92
N TYR A 249 -11.42 2.91 10.67
CA TYR A 249 -10.54 4.02 10.25
C TYR A 249 -11.00 5.38 10.80
N THR A 250 -12.28 5.58 11.09
CA THR A 250 -12.79 6.83 11.68
C THR A 250 -12.89 6.78 13.21
N SER A 251 -13.04 5.60 13.83
CA SER A 251 -13.15 5.46 15.29
C SER A 251 -11.83 5.09 15.99
N ALA A 252 -10.84 4.55 15.29
CA ALA A 252 -9.51 4.32 15.86
C ALA A 252 -8.69 5.61 16.08
N GLY A 253 -9.18 6.76 15.61
CA GLY A 253 -8.63 8.09 15.95
C GLY A 253 -8.84 8.49 17.42
N GLY A 254 -9.52 7.68 18.25
CA GLY A 254 -9.86 8.01 19.63
C GLY A 254 -9.28 7.11 20.72
N LEU A 255 -8.50 6.06 20.42
CA LEU A 255 -8.04 5.10 21.43
C LEU A 255 -6.60 4.58 21.24
N TYR A 256 -5.66 5.47 20.94
CA TYR A 256 -4.26 5.22 21.25
C TYR A 256 -3.78 6.21 22.31
N ALA A 257 -4.18 5.95 23.55
CA ALA A 257 -3.39 6.37 24.70
C ALA A 257 -2.14 5.49 24.68
N GLY A 258 -0.97 6.07 24.41
CA GLY A 258 0.31 5.41 24.43
C GLY A 258 0.56 4.75 25.79
N PRO A 259 1.24 3.61 25.86
CA PRO A 259 1.69 3.05 27.12
C PRO A 259 2.78 3.96 27.70
N ALA A 260 2.65 4.21 28.98
CA ALA A 260 3.59 4.93 29.83
C ALA A 260 5.02 4.39 29.71
N ALA A 261 5.97 5.27 29.85
CA ALA A 261 7.41 5.02 29.87
C ALA A 261 7.83 3.84 30.74
N GLY A 262 8.63 2.94 30.18
CA GLY A 262 9.37 1.97 30.96
C GLY A 262 9.44 0.58 30.36
N ALA A 263 10.27 0.34 29.34
CA ALA A 263 10.96 -0.93 29.10
C ALA A 263 12.02 -0.75 28.01
N GLY A 264 13.21 -1.29 28.25
CA GLY A 264 14.44 -1.11 27.47
C GLY A 264 14.45 -1.77 26.08
N PRO A 265 15.62 -1.74 25.39
CA PRO A 265 15.71 -1.95 23.96
C PRO A 265 15.45 -3.41 23.58
N VAL A 266 14.49 -3.64 22.70
CA VAL A 266 14.31 -4.92 22.03
C VAL A 266 14.81 -4.80 20.60
N SER A 267 15.77 -5.68 20.29
CA SER A 267 16.43 -5.92 19.02
C SER A 267 15.47 -5.96 17.83
N GLY A 268 15.98 -5.46 16.68
CA GLY A 268 15.28 -5.36 15.40
C GLY A 268 14.56 -6.64 14.98
N ALA A 269 13.28 -6.63 15.13
CA ALA A 269 12.36 -7.56 14.49
C ALA A 269 11.48 -6.75 13.53
N ALA A 270 11.39 -7.24 12.29
CA ALA A 270 10.50 -6.70 11.28
C ALA A 270 9.12 -6.47 11.89
N VAL A 271 8.63 -5.24 11.81
CA VAL A 271 7.29 -4.88 12.27
C VAL A 271 6.28 -5.70 11.47
N PRO A 272 5.49 -6.57 12.10
CA PRO A 272 4.42 -7.24 11.40
C PRO A 272 3.33 -6.20 11.10
N VAL A 273 3.22 -5.82 9.83
CA VAL A 273 2.06 -5.05 9.37
C VAL A 273 0.85 -5.96 9.55
N GLN A 274 0.08 -5.74 10.60
CA GLN A 274 -1.19 -6.42 10.81
C GLN A 274 -2.19 -5.90 9.78
N PHE A 275 -2.36 -6.68 8.72
CA PHE A 275 -3.44 -6.47 7.78
C PHE A 275 -4.73 -7.04 8.38
N VAL A 276 -5.64 -6.16 8.76
CA VAL A 276 -7.05 -6.49 8.92
C VAL A 276 -7.72 -6.15 7.59
N LEU A 277 -8.06 -7.19 6.84
CA LEU A 277 -9.04 -7.12 5.75
C LEU A 277 -10.44 -6.99 6.36
#